data_aa85b070aeb69a49850536606052c7d8
#
_entry.id   aa85b070aeb69a49850536606052c7d8
#
_cell.length_a   1.000
_cell.length_b   1.000
_cell.length_c   1.000
_cell.angle_alpha   90.00
_cell.angle_beta   90.00
_cell.angle_gamma   90.00
#
_symmetry.space_group_name_H-M   'P 1'
#
loop_
_entity.id
_entity.type
_entity.pdbx_description
1 polymer ?
#
loop_
_entity_poly.entity_id
_entity_poly.type
_entity_poly.pdbx_seq_one_letter_code
_entity_poly.pdbx_strand_id
1 'polypeptide(L)'
;SCCASAYGDEIYNDSPWLGPRFSIVVPGIEEWVKRYEDATDFAETTTEPSFDWISWHYEGLCFAKAIWEQMPRCYTLYYEPPFEDHSGTLDEVIIDEHVDSLIDRLRPLAKKTASPLSRKDNIEYKLERKDCCIEITFRINNLGFNIPLSFRCLTGIKQWLKDIIDAKDGVCTMQLSGYDLHYAHQTIGSHPEMGRFWISKNYPYNDEFCAYVDTKEFVRGLYLSLMTELGFG
;
A
#
# COMPACT_ATOMS: atom_id res chain seq x y z
N SER A 1 -16.62 -17.32 10.76
CA SER A 1 -15.46 -16.75 10.09
C SER A 1 -15.49 -15.23 10.29
N CYS A 2 -14.42 -14.70 10.86
CA CYS A 2 -14.25 -13.26 11.03
C CYS A 2 -13.59 -12.75 9.76
N CYS A 3 -14.27 -11.90 9.00
CA CYS A 3 -13.69 -11.30 7.80
C CYS A 3 -13.04 -9.97 8.20
N ALA A 4 -11.74 -9.84 8.02
CA ALA A 4 -11.11 -8.54 7.94
C ALA A 4 -11.56 -7.86 6.64
N SER A 5 -11.68 -6.55 6.67
CA SER A 5 -11.99 -5.76 5.49
C SER A 5 -10.68 -5.37 4.80
N ALA A 6 -10.73 -5.22 3.48
CA ALA A 6 -9.60 -4.71 2.69
C ALA A 6 -10.07 -3.50 1.89
N TYR A 7 -9.23 -2.48 1.80
CA TYR A 7 -9.44 -1.32 0.95
C TYR A 7 -8.11 -0.92 0.31
N GLY A 8 -8.04 -1.08 -1.00
CA GLY A 8 -6.77 -0.96 -1.70
C GLY A 8 -5.74 -1.95 -1.15
N ASP A 9 -4.58 -1.46 -0.76
CA ASP A 9 -3.52 -2.27 -0.15
C ASP A 9 -3.61 -2.38 1.38
N GLU A 10 -4.66 -1.87 2.00
CA GLU A 10 -4.85 -1.91 3.44
C GLU A 10 -5.80 -3.03 3.84
N ILE A 11 -5.36 -3.88 4.77
CA ILE A 11 -6.16 -4.94 5.41
C ILE A 11 -6.35 -4.55 6.86
N TYR A 12 -7.60 -4.44 7.29
CA TYR A 12 -7.90 -3.94 8.62
C TYR A 12 -9.05 -4.69 9.28
N ASN A 13 -9.05 -4.63 10.61
CA ASN A 13 -10.20 -4.96 11.44
C ASN A 13 -10.41 -3.83 12.45
N ASP A 14 -11.48 -3.10 12.30
CA ASP A 14 -11.92 -2.03 13.20
C ASP A 14 -13.08 -2.46 14.12
N SER A 15 -13.63 -3.66 13.91
CA SER A 15 -14.74 -4.18 14.67
C SER A 15 -14.29 -4.69 16.04
N PRO A 16 -14.78 -4.12 17.14
CA PRO A 16 -14.44 -4.59 18.48
C PRO A 16 -14.99 -6.00 18.79
N TRP A 17 -15.92 -6.49 17.97
CA TRP A 17 -16.57 -7.80 18.13
C TRP A 17 -15.81 -8.93 17.45
N LEU A 18 -14.88 -8.60 16.54
CA LEU A 18 -14.11 -9.57 15.77
C LEU A 18 -12.71 -9.84 16.34
N GLY A 19 -12.35 -9.24 17.47
CA GLY A 19 -11.04 -9.38 18.11
C GLY A 19 -10.24 -8.07 18.15
N PRO A 20 -8.93 -8.13 18.41
CA PRO A 20 -8.07 -6.94 18.43
C PRO A 20 -8.11 -6.17 17.13
N ARG A 21 -8.16 -4.85 17.19
CA ARG A 21 -8.07 -4.00 16.01
C ARG A 21 -6.68 -4.08 15.41
N PHE A 22 -6.60 -4.08 14.10
CA PHE A 22 -5.35 -3.95 13.36
C PHE A 22 -5.57 -3.29 12.00
N SER A 23 -4.51 -2.71 11.48
CA SER A 23 -4.40 -2.23 10.11
C SER A 23 -3.03 -2.63 9.60
N ILE A 24 -3.00 -3.28 8.43
CA ILE A 24 -1.79 -3.81 7.79
C ILE A 24 -1.77 -3.29 6.36
N VAL A 25 -0.73 -2.58 5.98
CA VAL A 25 -0.53 -2.14 4.59
C VAL A 25 0.35 -3.15 3.87
N VAL A 26 -0.15 -3.67 2.76
CA VAL A 26 0.52 -4.68 1.94
C VAL A 26 0.68 -4.15 0.51
N PRO A 27 1.81 -3.48 0.21
CA PRO A 27 2.02 -2.87 -1.09
C PRO A 27 1.91 -3.85 -2.24
N GLY A 28 1.09 -3.49 -3.25
CA GLY A 28 0.90 -4.29 -4.45
C GLY A 28 -0.18 -5.35 -4.37
N ILE A 29 -0.86 -5.52 -3.22
CA ILE A 29 -1.97 -6.49 -3.11
C ILE A 29 -3.14 -6.08 -3.99
N GLU A 30 -3.45 -4.79 -4.08
CA GLU A 30 -4.50 -4.27 -4.96
C GLU A 30 -4.21 -4.58 -6.44
N GLU A 31 -2.99 -4.36 -6.90
CA GLU A 31 -2.59 -4.69 -8.28
C GLU A 31 -2.62 -6.21 -8.53
N TRP A 32 -2.27 -7.00 -7.53
CA TRP A 32 -2.34 -8.45 -7.59
C TRP A 32 -3.79 -8.93 -7.73
N VAL A 33 -4.72 -8.40 -6.93
CA VAL A 33 -6.16 -8.69 -7.03
C VAL A 33 -6.69 -8.22 -8.39
N LYS A 34 -6.36 -7.00 -8.81
CA LYS A 34 -6.83 -6.44 -10.08
C LYS A 34 -6.42 -7.27 -11.30
N ARG A 35 -5.21 -7.83 -11.32
CA ARG A 35 -4.79 -8.72 -12.42
C ARG A 35 -5.70 -9.93 -12.58
N TYR A 36 -6.18 -10.48 -11.47
CA TYR A 36 -7.15 -11.57 -11.48
C TYR A 36 -8.52 -11.08 -11.93
N GLU A 37 -9.00 -9.96 -11.41
CA GLU A 37 -10.28 -9.37 -11.79
C GLU A 37 -10.34 -9.03 -13.28
N ASP A 38 -9.27 -8.44 -13.83
CA ASP A 38 -9.18 -8.07 -15.25
C ASP A 38 -9.16 -9.30 -16.19
N ALA A 39 -8.69 -10.45 -15.69
CA ALA A 39 -8.59 -11.71 -16.45
C ALA A 39 -9.81 -12.62 -16.29
N THR A 40 -10.75 -12.30 -15.40
CA THR A 40 -11.84 -13.20 -15.02
C THR A 40 -13.19 -12.66 -15.46
N ASP A 41 -13.96 -13.49 -16.16
CA ASP A 41 -15.39 -13.27 -16.36
C ASP A 41 -16.18 -13.92 -15.23
N PHE A 42 -16.56 -13.13 -14.25
CA PHE A 42 -17.30 -13.60 -13.08
C PHE A 42 -18.73 -14.08 -13.41
N ALA A 43 -19.31 -13.61 -14.53
CA ALA A 43 -20.64 -14.07 -14.95
C ALA A 43 -20.60 -15.50 -15.48
N GLU A 44 -19.51 -15.86 -16.15
CA GLU A 44 -19.29 -17.20 -16.69
C GLU A 44 -18.45 -18.09 -15.77
N THR A 45 -17.94 -17.55 -14.67
CA THR A 45 -16.99 -18.21 -13.75
C THR A 45 -15.75 -18.78 -14.46
N THR A 46 -15.23 -18.01 -15.41
CA THR A 46 -14.09 -18.40 -16.25
C THR A 46 -12.97 -17.39 -16.15
N THR A 47 -11.75 -17.85 -16.26
CA THR A 47 -10.54 -17.01 -16.34
C THR A 47 -9.85 -17.23 -17.67
N GLU A 48 -9.17 -16.23 -18.20
CA GLU A 48 -8.40 -16.34 -19.43
C GLU A 48 -7.50 -17.58 -19.40
N PRO A 49 -7.50 -18.45 -20.43
CA PRO A 49 -6.69 -19.68 -20.46
C PRO A 49 -5.19 -19.44 -20.32
N SER A 50 -4.72 -18.23 -20.61
CA SER A 50 -3.31 -17.82 -20.49
C SER A 50 -2.95 -17.27 -19.10
N PHE A 51 -3.90 -17.19 -18.16
CA PHE A 51 -3.65 -16.66 -16.85
C PHE A 51 -2.61 -17.50 -16.10
N ASP A 52 -1.59 -16.84 -15.57
CA ASP A 52 -0.46 -17.49 -14.93
C ASP A 52 -0.75 -17.77 -13.45
N TRP A 53 -1.52 -18.80 -13.18
CA TRP A 53 -1.90 -19.21 -11.82
C TRP A 53 -0.70 -19.47 -10.92
N ILE A 54 0.37 -20.06 -11.45
CA ILE A 54 1.58 -20.35 -10.65
C ILE A 54 2.19 -19.07 -10.10
N SER A 55 2.43 -18.09 -10.97
CA SER A 55 3.00 -16.80 -10.54
C SER A 55 2.03 -16.04 -9.64
N TRP A 56 0.74 -16.09 -9.92
CA TRP A 56 -0.27 -15.42 -9.12
C TRP A 56 -0.36 -16.01 -7.70
N HIS A 57 -0.37 -17.35 -7.56
CA HIS A 57 -0.34 -18.01 -6.25
C HIS A 57 0.96 -17.79 -5.49
N TYR A 58 2.09 -17.81 -6.19
CA TYR A 58 3.39 -17.49 -5.57
C TYR A 58 3.36 -16.12 -4.92
N GLU A 59 2.89 -15.09 -5.64
CA GLU A 59 2.78 -13.74 -5.12
C GLU A 59 1.75 -13.66 -3.99
N GLY A 60 0.59 -14.30 -4.14
CA GLY A 60 -0.45 -14.37 -3.12
C GLY A 60 0.02 -14.99 -1.81
N LEU A 61 0.82 -16.06 -1.86
CA LEU A 61 1.44 -16.64 -0.66
C LEU A 61 2.46 -15.71 -0.02
N CYS A 62 3.23 -14.96 -0.82
CA CYS A 62 4.14 -13.93 -0.29
C CYS A 62 3.37 -12.82 0.44
N PHE A 63 2.25 -12.36 -0.12
CA PHE A 63 1.37 -11.40 0.54
C PHE A 63 0.74 -11.99 1.81
N ALA A 64 0.22 -13.21 1.73
CA ALA A 64 -0.39 -13.88 2.87
C ALA A 64 0.61 -14.07 4.03
N LYS A 65 1.86 -14.45 3.74
CA LYS A 65 2.92 -14.49 4.73
C LYS A 65 3.16 -13.13 5.38
N ALA A 66 3.28 -12.10 4.56
CA ALA A 66 3.51 -10.73 5.01
C ALA A 66 2.37 -10.22 5.93
N ILE A 67 1.14 -10.57 5.63
CA ILE A 67 -0.03 -10.28 6.49
C ILE A 67 0.08 -11.05 7.80
N TRP A 68 0.35 -12.34 7.72
CA TRP A 68 0.44 -13.22 8.90
C TRP A 68 1.52 -12.78 9.88
N GLU A 69 2.67 -12.32 9.39
CA GLU A 69 3.77 -11.84 10.23
C GLU A 69 3.38 -10.63 11.09
N GLN A 70 2.43 -9.83 10.66
CA GLN A 70 1.99 -8.60 11.32
C GLN A 70 0.65 -8.74 12.02
N MET A 71 -0.15 -9.71 11.63
CA MET A 71 -1.47 -9.93 12.19
C MET A 71 -1.38 -10.38 13.65
N PRO A 72 -2.30 -9.94 14.54
CA PRO A 72 -2.37 -10.44 15.91
C PRO A 72 -2.52 -11.96 15.94
N ARG A 73 -1.74 -12.65 16.78
CA ARG A 73 -1.64 -14.12 16.84
C ARG A 73 -2.93 -14.86 17.24
N CYS A 74 -3.97 -14.14 17.64
CA CYS A 74 -5.29 -14.71 17.90
C CYS A 74 -6.11 -14.99 16.63
N TYR A 75 -5.64 -14.53 15.46
CA TYR A 75 -6.26 -14.80 14.17
C TYR A 75 -5.55 -15.95 13.46
N THR A 76 -6.34 -16.70 12.69
CA THR A 76 -5.83 -17.69 11.73
C THR A 76 -6.05 -17.14 10.33
N LEU A 77 -5.01 -17.12 9.52
CA LEU A 77 -5.09 -16.68 8.13
C LEU A 77 -5.17 -17.91 7.22
N TYR A 78 -6.14 -17.90 6.32
CA TYR A 78 -6.29 -18.89 5.28
C TYR A 78 -6.00 -18.25 3.94
N TYR A 79 -5.30 -18.97 3.08
CA TYR A 79 -5.18 -18.66 1.67
C TYR A 79 -6.03 -19.67 0.90
N GLU A 80 -7.06 -19.19 0.24
CA GLU A 80 -7.98 -20.00 -0.54
C GLU A 80 -7.85 -19.62 -2.03
N PRO A 81 -7.55 -20.61 -2.93
CA PRO A 81 -7.57 -20.37 -4.35
C PRO A 81 -8.96 -19.93 -4.82
N PRO A 82 -9.06 -19.03 -5.80
CA PRO A 82 -10.33 -18.66 -6.39
C PRO A 82 -11.05 -19.87 -7.00
N PHE A 83 -12.38 -19.81 -7.02
CA PHE A 83 -13.19 -20.88 -7.59
C PHE A 83 -12.89 -21.16 -9.07
N GLU A 84 -12.47 -20.13 -9.80
CA GLU A 84 -12.09 -20.18 -11.21
C GLU A 84 -10.72 -20.81 -11.46
N ASP A 85 -9.93 -21.06 -10.39
CA ASP A 85 -8.66 -21.77 -10.54
C ASP A 85 -8.87 -23.28 -10.68
N HIS A 86 -8.83 -23.75 -11.89
CA HIS A 86 -8.87 -25.18 -12.21
C HIS A 86 -7.49 -25.77 -12.47
N SER A 87 -6.41 -25.03 -12.21
CA SER A 87 -5.04 -25.49 -12.45
C SER A 87 -4.59 -26.59 -11.51
N GLY A 88 -5.20 -26.70 -10.32
CA GLY A 88 -4.75 -27.61 -9.26
C GLY A 88 -3.36 -27.27 -8.72
N THR A 89 -2.92 -26.03 -8.90
CA THR A 89 -1.59 -25.58 -8.46
C THR A 89 -1.47 -25.55 -6.94
N LEU A 90 -2.56 -25.16 -6.28
CA LEU A 90 -2.61 -24.99 -4.82
C LEU A 90 -4.01 -25.34 -4.31
N ASP A 91 -4.07 -26.01 -3.15
CA ASP A 91 -5.29 -26.17 -2.36
C ASP A 91 -5.39 -25.06 -1.31
N GLU A 92 -6.50 -25.01 -0.55
CA GLU A 92 -6.61 -24.15 0.64
C GLU A 92 -5.49 -24.44 1.63
N VAL A 93 -4.85 -23.38 2.13
CA VAL A 93 -3.69 -23.46 3.02
C VAL A 93 -3.88 -22.56 4.24
N ILE A 94 -3.58 -23.11 5.43
CA ILE A 94 -3.39 -22.27 6.62
C ILE A 94 -2.01 -21.62 6.52
N ILE A 95 -1.98 -20.31 6.68
CA ILE A 95 -0.73 -19.55 6.68
C ILE A 95 -0.13 -19.54 8.08
N ASP A 96 1.00 -20.20 8.22
CA ASP A 96 1.76 -20.36 9.45
C ASP A 96 3.27 -20.32 9.17
N GLU A 97 4.06 -20.75 10.12
CA GLU A 97 5.53 -20.85 10.03
C GLU A 97 6.05 -21.78 8.93
N HIS A 98 5.19 -22.63 8.36
CA HIS A 98 5.57 -23.58 7.30
C HIS A 98 5.27 -23.05 5.90
N VAL A 99 4.63 -21.89 5.75
CA VAL A 99 4.28 -21.29 4.45
C VAL A 99 5.51 -21.09 3.55
N ASP A 100 6.69 -20.89 4.12
CA ASP A 100 7.94 -20.75 3.36
C ASP A 100 8.25 -21.97 2.48
N SER A 101 7.90 -23.16 2.93
CA SER A 101 8.09 -24.39 2.13
C SER A 101 7.23 -24.39 0.86
N LEU A 102 6.04 -23.81 0.90
CA LEU A 102 5.16 -23.66 -0.25
C LEU A 102 5.68 -22.57 -1.20
N ILE A 103 6.09 -21.43 -0.65
CA ILE A 103 6.70 -20.34 -1.41
C ILE A 103 7.93 -20.83 -2.16
N ASP A 104 8.83 -21.56 -1.47
CA ASP A 104 10.04 -22.12 -2.07
C ASP A 104 9.76 -23.16 -3.16
N ARG A 105 8.67 -23.90 -3.05
CA ARG A 105 8.20 -24.83 -4.09
C ARG A 105 7.72 -24.13 -5.35
N LEU A 106 6.98 -23.03 -5.20
CA LEU A 106 6.42 -22.29 -6.35
C LEU A 106 7.43 -21.33 -6.99
N ARG A 107 8.37 -20.79 -6.22
CA ARG A 107 9.37 -19.81 -6.68
C ARG A 107 10.10 -20.18 -8.00
N PRO A 108 10.63 -21.40 -8.18
CA PRO A 108 11.32 -21.76 -9.41
C PRO A 108 10.38 -21.90 -10.62
N LEU A 109 9.08 -22.05 -10.38
CA LEU A 109 8.05 -22.24 -11.40
C LEU A 109 7.40 -20.91 -11.80
N ALA A 110 7.41 -19.94 -10.90
CA ALA A 110 6.86 -18.62 -11.14
C ALA A 110 7.74 -17.86 -12.14
N LYS A 111 7.09 -17.15 -13.07
CA LYS A 111 7.82 -16.21 -13.92
C LYS A 111 8.47 -15.17 -13.05
N LYS A 112 9.72 -14.77 -13.36
CA LYS A 112 10.43 -13.72 -12.63
C LYS A 112 9.67 -12.40 -12.76
N THR A 113 8.69 -12.19 -11.90
CA THR A 113 8.16 -10.88 -11.59
C THR A 113 9.06 -10.24 -10.54
N ALA A 114 9.24 -8.91 -10.62
CA ALA A 114 9.84 -8.19 -9.50
C ALA A 114 9.08 -8.58 -8.23
N SER A 115 9.80 -8.77 -7.11
CA SER A 115 9.13 -9.10 -5.84
C SER A 115 7.98 -8.12 -5.62
N PRO A 116 6.74 -8.59 -5.45
CA PRO A 116 5.59 -7.69 -5.28
C PRO A 116 5.77 -6.74 -4.09
N LEU A 117 6.59 -7.14 -3.11
CA LEU A 117 6.90 -6.36 -1.91
C LEU A 117 8.06 -5.35 -2.12
N SER A 118 8.63 -5.25 -3.32
CA SER A 118 9.76 -4.36 -3.61
C SER A 118 9.39 -3.13 -4.45
N ARG A 119 8.08 -2.86 -4.62
CA ARG A 119 7.65 -1.67 -5.37
C ARG A 119 8.15 -0.42 -4.64
N LYS A 120 8.93 0.38 -5.36
CA LYS A 120 9.36 1.71 -4.96
C LYS A 120 9.03 2.67 -6.08
N ASP A 121 8.20 3.65 -5.78
CA ASP A 121 7.86 4.72 -6.70
C ASP A 121 8.82 5.89 -6.50
N ASN A 122 9.26 6.48 -7.59
CA ASN A 122 10.05 7.70 -7.55
C ASN A 122 9.10 8.90 -7.62
N ILE A 123 8.91 9.56 -6.48
CA ILE A 123 8.07 10.76 -6.41
C ILE A 123 8.92 12.00 -6.65
N GLU A 124 8.49 12.81 -7.59
CA GLU A 124 9.00 14.15 -7.79
C GLU A 124 8.11 15.16 -7.07
N TYR A 125 8.73 16.15 -6.44
CA TYR A 125 8.03 17.24 -5.78
C TYR A 125 8.31 18.54 -6.52
N LYS A 126 7.24 19.28 -6.84
CA LYS A 126 7.36 20.64 -7.34
C LYS A 126 6.53 21.55 -6.46
N LEU A 127 7.15 22.59 -5.93
CA LEU A 127 6.47 23.64 -5.19
C LEU A 127 6.45 24.91 -6.03
N GLU A 128 5.31 25.54 -6.08
CA GLU A 128 5.16 26.84 -6.73
C GLU A 128 4.48 27.82 -5.77
N ARG A 129 5.12 28.94 -5.56
CA ARG A 129 4.52 30.03 -4.79
C ARG A 129 3.50 30.76 -5.64
N LYS A 130 2.28 30.84 -5.15
CA LYS A 130 1.20 31.64 -5.70
C LYS A 130 0.93 32.83 -4.76
N ASP A 131 0.12 33.78 -5.18
CA ASP A 131 -0.11 35.03 -4.41
C ASP A 131 -0.62 34.78 -2.98
N CYS A 132 -1.46 33.77 -2.78
CA CYS A 132 -2.09 33.47 -1.48
C CYS A 132 -1.78 32.08 -0.91
N CYS A 133 -1.05 31.23 -1.64
CA CYS A 133 -0.78 29.86 -1.24
C CYS A 133 0.53 29.33 -1.83
N ILE A 134 0.92 28.16 -1.39
CA ILE A 134 1.95 27.35 -2.05
C ILE A 134 1.24 26.15 -2.67
N GLU A 135 1.47 25.90 -3.95
CA GLU A 135 0.98 24.71 -4.62
C GLU A 135 2.07 23.64 -4.59
N ILE A 136 1.74 22.46 -4.04
CA ILE A 136 2.61 21.29 -4.11
C ILE A 136 2.08 20.38 -5.21
N THR A 137 2.94 20.03 -6.14
CA THR A 137 2.69 18.99 -7.13
C THR A 137 3.47 17.75 -6.75
N PHE A 138 2.77 16.64 -6.59
CA PHE A 138 3.36 15.30 -6.50
C PHE A 138 3.29 14.66 -7.89
N ARG A 139 4.38 14.06 -8.35
CA ARG A 139 4.44 13.33 -9.62
C ARG A 139 5.03 11.95 -9.46
N ILE A 140 4.37 10.97 -10.10
CA ILE A 140 4.90 9.62 -10.33
C ILE A 140 4.80 9.37 -11.82
N ASN A 141 5.94 9.19 -12.49
CA ASN A 141 5.98 9.06 -13.95
C ASN A 141 5.25 10.23 -14.64
N ASN A 142 4.14 9.95 -15.34
CA ASN A 142 3.34 10.96 -16.05
C ASN A 142 2.10 11.42 -15.28
N LEU A 143 1.85 10.85 -14.09
CA LEU A 143 0.73 11.22 -13.23
C LEU A 143 1.17 12.33 -12.27
N GLY A 144 0.45 13.43 -12.26
CA GLY A 144 0.70 14.54 -11.35
C GLY A 144 -0.55 14.88 -10.56
N PHE A 145 -0.39 15.21 -9.29
CA PHE A 145 -1.45 15.66 -8.41
C PHE A 145 -1.06 16.97 -7.73
N ASN A 146 -1.91 17.98 -7.84
CA ASN A 146 -1.63 19.34 -7.35
C ASN A 146 -2.49 19.62 -6.12
N ILE A 147 -1.86 20.08 -5.04
CA ILE A 147 -2.54 20.46 -3.80
C ILE A 147 -2.20 21.93 -3.49
N PRO A 148 -3.19 22.82 -3.46
CA PRO A 148 -3.00 24.17 -2.96
C PRO A 148 -2.90 24.14 -1.42
N LEU A 149 -1.81 24.63 -0.88
CA LEU A 149 -1.57 24.75 0.55
C LEU A 149 -1.62 26.21 0.97
N SER A 150 -2.46 26.55 1.92
CA SER A 150 -2.36 27.85 2.56
C SER A 150 -1.03 27.94 3.35
N PHE A 151 -0.47 29.15 3.47
CA PHE A 151 0.74 29.35 4.27
C PHE A 151 0.60 28.87 5.73
N ARG A 152 -0.64 28.83 6.25
CA ARG A 152 -0.94 28.29 7.59
C ARG A 152 -0.71 26.79 7.70
N CYS A 153 -0.86 26.05 6.60
CA CYS A 153 -0.66 24.60 6.58
C CYS A 153 0.81 24.18 6.65
N LEU A 154 1.77 25.11 6.41
CA LEU A 154 3.19 24.78 6.39
C LEU A 154 3.71 24.25 7.73
N THR A 155 3.24 24.84 8.84
CA THR A 155 3.58 24.32 10.19
C THR A 155 3.03 22.91 10.39
N GLY A 156 1.80 22.65 9.92
CA GLY A 156 1.18 21.33 9.96
C GLY A 156 1.95 20.30 9.16
N ILE A 157 2.44 20.65 7.96
CA ILE A 157 3.26 19.74 7.14
C ILE A 157 4.56 19.39 7.87
N LYS A 158 5.25 20.37 8.46
CA LYS A 158 6.47 20.10 9.22
C LYS A 158 6.22 19.16 10.39
N GLN A 159 5.11 19.34 11.11
CA GLN A 159 4.75 18.45 12.20
C GLN A 159 4.42 17.06 11.67
N TRP A 160 3.62 16.97 10.62
CA TRP A 160 3.28 15.69 9.97
C TRP A 160 4.50 14.91 9.47
N LEU A 161 5.48 15.60 8.85
CA LEU A 161 6.74 14.97 8.44
C LEU A 161 7.55 14.47 9.66
N LYS A 162 7.50 15.18 10.78
CA LYS A 162 8.10 14.73 12.02
C LYS A 162 7.39 13.51 12.58
N ASP A 163 6.06 13.53 12.57
CA ASP A 163 5.24 12.40 13.03
C ASP A 163 5.54 11.14 12.21
N ILE A 164 5.76 11.25 10.89
CA ILE A 164 6.20 10.15 10.04
C ILE A 164 7.55 9.57 10.50
N ILE A 165 8.50 10.40 10.86
CA ILE A 165 9.83 9.94 11.33
C ILE A 165 9.73 9.28 12.70
N ASP A 166 8.93 9.86 13.59
CA ASP A 166 8.83 9.43 14.99
C ASP A 166 7.92 8.22 15.16
N ALA A 167 6.95 8.01 14.24
CA ALA A 167 6.06 6.86 14.25
C ALA A 167 6.82 5.58 13.87
N LYS A 168 6.51 4.49 14.56
CA LYS A 168 7.03 3.16 14.25
C LYS A 168 6.01 2.30 13.50
N ASP A 169 4.76 2.62 13.65
CA ASP A 169 3.61 1.92 13.07
C ASP A 169 2.41 2.88 12.96
N GLY A 170 1.37 2.42 12.28
CA GLY A 170 0.13 3.17 12.10
C GLY A 170 0.16 4.16 10.93
N VAL A 171 -0.92 4.94 10.84
CA VAL A 171 -1.14 5.91 9.77
C VAL A 171 -0.99 7.32 10.32
N CYS A 172 -0.10 8.11 9.72
CA CYS A 172 0.04 9.54 9.99
C CYS A 172 -0.83 10.31 8.98
N THR A 173 -1.85 11.00 9.46
CA THR A 173 -2.77 11.77 8.62
C THR A 173 -2.62 13.27 8.85
N MET A 174 -2.59 14.04 7.77
CA MET A 174 -2.67 15.49 7.79
C MET A 174 -3.91 15.94 7.02
N GLN A 175 -4.83 16.59 7.72
CA GLN A 175 -6.07 17.12 7.13
C GLN A 175 -5.82 18.48 6.48
N LEU A 176 -6.29 18.61 5.24
CA LEU A 176 -6.26 19.83 4.45
C LEU A 176 -7.70 20.20 4.03
N SER A 177 -7.86 21.41 3.50
CA SER A 177 -9.16 21.82 2.96
C SER A 177 -9.44 21.05 1.65
N GLY A 178 -10.29 20.04 1.71
CA GLY A 178 -10.73 19.22 0.58
C GLY A 178 -9.94 17.94 0.33
N TYR A 179 -8.79 17.76 0.98
CA TYR A 179 -7.93 16.58 0.83
C TYR A 179 -7.27 16.21 2.15
N ASP A 180 -6.97 14.93 2.33
CA ASP A 180 -6.14 14.43 3.40
C ASP A 180 -4.86 13.80 2.83
N LEU A 181 -3.73 14.11 3.45
CA LEU A 181 -2.45 13.44 3.18
C LEU A 181 -2.26 12.35 4.21
N HIS A 182 -1.96 11.17 3.74
CA HIS A 182 -1.75 10.01 4.59
C HIS A 182 -0.39 9.40 4.34
N TYR A 183 0.20 8.87 5.38
CA TYR A 183 1.41 8.08 5.31
C TYR A 183 1.33 6.90 6.28
N ALA A 184 1.56 5.69 5.79
CA ALA A 184 1.66 4.49 6.61
C ALA A 184 3.04 3.87 6.45
N HIS A 185 3.69 3.55 7.57
CA HIS A 185 4.91 2.77 7.54
C HIS A 185 4.61 1.36 7.08
N GLN A 186 5.44 0.88 6.15
CA GLN A 186 5.44 -0.52 5.79
C GLN A 186 6.21 -1.29 6.85
N THR A 187 5.50 -2.12 7.59
CA THR A 187 6.12 -2.99 8.60
C THR A 187 6.53 -4.34 8.03
N ILE A 188 6.48 -4.51 6.70
CA ILE A 188 6.59 -5.80 6.02
C ILE A 188 8.00 -6.07 5.50
N GLY A 189 8.51 -7.25 5.85
CA GLY A 189 9.66 -7.88 5.21
C GLY A 189 10.99 -7.17 5.46
N SER A 190 11.93 -7.41 4.55
CA SER A 190 13.31 -6.89 4.61
C SER A 190 13.47 -5.38 4.37
N HIS A 191 12.38 -4.63 4.25
CA HIS A 191 12.39 -3.19 3.91
C HIS A 191 11.62 -2.33 4.91
N PRO A 192 12.05 -2.24 6.18
CA PRO A 192 11.37 -1.42 7.20
C PRO A 192 11.43 0.08 6.92
N GLU A 193 12.13 0.47 5.85
CA GLU A 193 12.32 1.87 5.44
C GLU A 193 11.28 2.34 4.43
N MET A 194 10.41 1.45 3.98
CA MET A 194 9.37 1.77 2.99
C MET A 194 8.07 2.18 3.65
N GLY A 195 7.28 2.98 2.96
CA GLY A 195 5.94 3.34 3.38
C GLY A 195 5.01 3.62 2.20
N ARG A 196 3.73 3.61 2.47
CA ARG A 196 2.69 4.03 1.54
C ARG A 196 2.32 5.49 1.82
N PHE A 197 2.45 6.33 0.82
CA PHE A 197 1.91 7.68 0.81
C PHE A 197 0.69 7.74 -0.10
N TRP A 198 -0.42 8.31 0.37
CA TRP A 198 -1.58 8.53 -0.48
C TRP A 198 -2.29 9.84 -0.15
N ILE A 199 -3.08 10.29 -1.10
CA ILE A 199 -3.90 11.49 -1.01
C ILE A 199 -5.33 11.08 -1.26
N SER A 200 -6.21 11.33 -0.31
CA SER A 200 -7.64 11.09 -0.45
C SER A 200 -8.43 12.40 -0.50
N LYS A 201 -9.56 12.37 -1.19
CA LYS A 201 -10.52 13.45 -1.22
C LYS A 201 -11.47 13.33 -0.04
N ASN A 202 -11.77 14.45 0.63
CA ASN A 202 -12.63 14.41 1.81
C ASN A 202 -14.09 14.06 1.51
N TYR A 203 -14.54 14.29 0.26
CA TYR A 203 -15.88 13.90 -0.18
C TYR A 203 -16.02 13.92 -1.71
N PRO A 204 -16.54 12.87 -2.37
CA PRO A 204 -16.63 11.50 -1.81
C PRO A 204 -15.26 10.95 -1.48
N TYR A 205 -15.12 10.14 -0.45
CA TYR A 205 -13.84 9.51 -0.09
C TYR A 205 -13.36 8.69 -1.27
N ASN A 206 -12.23 9.10 -1.84
CA ASN A 206 -11.58 8.41 -2.95
C ASN A 206 -10.09 8.69 -2.90
N ASP A 207 -9.28 7.68 -3.08
CA ASP A 207 -7.83 7.84 -3.21
C ASP A 207 -7.53 8.39 -4.61
N GLU A 208 -7.02 9.62 -4.66
CA GLU A 208 -6.70 10.32 -5.91
C GLU A 208 -5.25 10.05 -6.36
N PHE A 209 -4.39 9.65 -5.42
CA PHE A 209 -2.97 9.45 -5.67
C PHE A 209 -2.40 8.49 -4.62
N CYS A 210 -1.59 7.52 -5.04
CA CYS A 210 -0.93 6.57 -4.16
C CYS A 210 0.49 6.28 -4.64
N ALA A 211 1.44 6.17 -3.69
CA ALA A 211 2.84 5.86 -3.96
C ALA A 211 3.48 5.04 -2.85
N TYR A 212 4.40 4.16 -3.23
CA TYR A 212 5.27 3.43 -2.31
C TYR A 212 6.65 4.06 -2.30
N VAL A 213 7.08 4.55 -1.17
CA VAL A 213 8.25 5.41 -1.07
C VAL A 213 9.22 4.96 0.03
N ASP A 214 10.50 5.22 -0.16
CA ASP A 214 11.44 5.18 0.94
C ASP A 214 11.14 6.31 1.92
N THR A 215 10.89 5.98 3.18
CA THR A 215 10.48 6.93 4.22
C THR A 215 11.44 8.09 4.36
N LYS A 216 12.75 7.80 4.41
CA LYS A 216 13.78 8.83 4.61
C LYS A 216 13.91 9.74 3.41
N GLU A 217 13.92 9.15 2.20
CA GLU A 217 13.98 9.89 0.94
C GLU A 217 12.72 10.77 0.76
N PHE A 218 11.54 10.23 1.05
CA PHE A 218 10.27 10.94 0.96
C PHE A 218 10.25 12.15 1.89
N VAL A 219 10.51 11.94 3.18
CA VAL A 219 10.47 13.01 4.17
C VAL A 219 11.54 14.06 3.89
N ARG A 220 12.77 13.62 3.57
CA ARG A 220 13.87 14.53 3.26
C ARG A 220 13.60 15.35 1.99
N GLY A 221 13.11 14.69 0.92
CA GLY A 221 12.83 15.35 -0.35
C GLY A 221 11.74 16.41 -0.21
N LEU A 222 10.63 16.07 0.43
CA LEU A 222 9.54 17.02 0.66
C LEU A 222 9.96 18.17 1.59
N TYR A 223 10.71 17.86 2.66
CA TYR A 223 11.21 18.88 3.58
C TYR A 223 12.16 19.85 2.90
N LEU A 224 13.15 19.37 2.13
CA LEU A 224 14.10 20.21 1.41
C LEU A 224 13.40 21.11 0.38
N SER A 225 12.44 20.55 -0.36
CA SER A 225 11.65 21.32 -1.32
C SER A 225 10.89 22.46 -0.64
N LEU A 226 10.26 22.18 0.51
CA LEU A 226 9.56 23.20 1.30
C LEU A 226 10.51 24.28 1.81
N MET A 227 11.69 23.91 2.29
CA MET A 227 12.66 24.88 2.84
C MET A 227 13.25 25.79 1.77
N THR A 228 13.50 25.25 0.57
CA THR A 228 14.01 26.02 -0.57
C THR A 228 13.01 27.10 -0.99
N GLU A 229 11.73 26.73 -1.14
CA GLU A 229 10.68 27.67 -1.57
C GLU A 229 10.33 28.71 -0.50
N LEU A 230 10.54 28.40 0.77
CA LEU A 230 10.34 29.35 1.86
C LEU A 230 11.52 30.32 2.06
N GLY A 231 12.59 30.14 1.31
CA GLY A 231 13.77 31.01 1.39
C GLY A 231 14.64 30.81 2.65
N PHE A 232 14.56 29.62 3.25
CA PHE A 232 15.39 29.19 4.39
C PHE A 232 16.56 28.30 3.93
N GLY A 233 16.95 28.34 2.66
CA GLY A 233 18.12 27.65 2.12
C GLY A 233 19.41 28.42 2.28
#